data_fd598e6b396832282f8df966f3378b72
#
_entry.id   fd598e6b396832282f8df966f3378b72
#
_cell.length_a   1.000
_cell.length_b   1.000
_cell.length_c   1.000
_cell.angle_alpha   90.00
_cell.angle_beta   90.00
_cell.angle_gamma   90.00
#
_symmetry.space_group_name_H-M   'P 1'
#
loop_
_entity.id
_entity.type
_entity.pdbx_description
1 polymer ?
#
loop_
_entity_poly.entity_id
_entity_poly.type
_entity_poly.pdbx_seq_one_letter_code
_entity_poly.pdbx_strand_id
1 'polypeptide(L)'
;MLDADQIDTRYARSGELSIAYQVFGSGDVNLVLIPGWASHVENIWTLRDFADWAERVAHFARVVLLDRRGTGLSDPVSDPPTLEERMDDVRAVLDAVGWERAAIWGISEGGPMAMMFAATYPDRTQALLLYGTFARFSRGDDYPHGYPSELNDRWIGGLDTTWGTGELSRAFAPTLAADAATMRVLARLERMAMSPGTARKLFGLMTQLDVRHVLPAIRVPTLILHRRDDMPVRVGHARYLAAHIEGSRYVELDGEDHLPWCGDEDALLGEVREFLTGERTEAEPDRILTTILFCDIVESTRRLAELGDQGWKQLLASFYALADDKLRHFRGRKLDTAGDGLFAAFDGPARAVRCGVAMARAAQALGVQLRVGVHTGECEMQGEKLSGIAVHLGARVAALAAPGQVLVSSTVKNLVVGSGLEFEDLGRHALKGVPGDWHLFAATAA
;
A
#
# COMPACT_ATOMS: atom_id res chain seq x y z
N MET A 1 11.70 11.71 -7.94
CA MET A 1 10.58 11.11 -8.71
C MET A 1 11.16 10.55 -10.01
N LEU A 2 10.97 9.24 -10.24
CA LEU A 2 11.37 8.63 -11.51
C LEU A 2 10.49 9.21 -12.63
N ASP A 3 11.13 9.71 -13.68
CA ASP A 3 10.41 10.16 -14.89
C ASP A 3 10.38 8.99 -15.87
N ALA A 4 9.21 8.34 -15.96
CA ALA A 4 9.02 7.17 -16.81
C ALA A 4 9.36 7.46 -18.30
N ASP A 5 9.14 8.70 -18.75
CA ASP A 5 9.42 9.12 -20.14
C ASP A 5 10.94 9.21 -20.43
N GLN A 6 11.77 9.19 -19.38
CA GLN A 6 13.25 9.19 -19.49
C GLN A 6 13.86 7.78 -19.33
N ILE A 7 13.03 6.75 -19.08
CA ILE A 7 13.52 5.38 -18.94
C ILE A 7 13.51 4.69 -20.31
N ASP A 8 14.69 4.59 -20.91
CA ASP A 8 14.86 3.98 -22.22
C ASP A 8 14.55 2.49 -22.22
N THR A 9 13.74 2.04 -23.16
CA THR A 9 13.60 0.62 -23.49
C THR A 9 14.75 0.18 -24.39
N ARG A 10 15.46 -0.86 -23.95
CA ARG A 10 16.62 -1.46 -24.62
C ARG A 10 16.34 -2.92 -24.92
N TYR A 11 17.17 -3.51 -25.78
CA TYR A 11 17.02 -4.89 -26.21
C TYR A 11 18.30 -5.69 -26.00
N ALA A 12 18.21 -6.84 -25.31
CA ALA A 12 19.27 -7.82 -25.21
C ALA A 12 19.05 -8.95 -26.24
N ARG A 13 20.13 -9.44 -26.85
CA ARG A 13 20.06 -10.58 -27.77
C ARG A 13 20.15 -11.88 -27.01
N SER A 14 19.07 -12.69 -27.11
CA SER A 14 19.01 -14.05 -26.57
C SER A 14 18.78 -15.04 -27.71
N GLY A 15 19.87 -15.60 -28.24
CA GLY A 15 19.84 -16.32 -29.50
C GLY A 15 19.41 -15.40 -30.65
N GLU A 16 18.36 -15.78 -31.36
CA GLU A 16 17.78 -14.96 -32.44
C GLU A 16 16.79 -13.90 -31.94
N LEU A 17 16.36 -13.97 -30.67
CA LEU A 17 15.32 -13.10 -30.13
C LEU A 17 15.90 -11.83 -29.49
N SER A 18 15.12 -10.76 -29.55
CA SER A 18 15.35 -9.51 -28.83
C SER A 18 14.48 -9.47 -27.58
N ILE A 19 15.10 -9.32 -26.42
CA ILE A 19 14.43 -9.27 -25.12
C ILE A 19 14.42 -7.82 -24.66
N ALA A 20 13.22 -7.24 -24.55
CA ALA A 20 13.03 -5.86 -24.13
C ALA A 20 13.26 -5.74 -22.62
N TYR A 21 14.00 -4.71 -22.21
CA TYR A 21 14.23 -4.40 -20.81
C TYR A 21 14.43 -2.89 -20.61
N GLN A 22 14.21 -2.47 -19.38
CA GLN A 22 14.49 -1.11 -18.90
C GLN A 22 15.40 -1.19 -17.69
N VAL A 23 16.20 -0.12 -17.49
CA VAL A 23 17.05 0.02 -16.29
C VAL A 23 16.69 1.32 -15.61
N PHE A 24 16.40 1.27 -14.31
CA PHE A 24 16.09 2.43 -13.50
C PHE A 24 16.64 2.30 -12.09
N GLY A 25 16.67 3.41 -11.35
CA GLY A 25 17.22 3.48 -10.02
C GLY A 25 18.73 3.69 -9.97
N SER A 26 19.22 4.10 -8.81
CA SER A 26 20.63 4.44 -8.57
C SER A 26 21.21 3.82 -7.30
N GLY A 27 20.47 2.95 -6.63
CA GLY A 27 20.94 2.25 -5.43
C GLY A 27 22.10 1.28 -5.73
N ASP A 28 22.72 0.78 -4.68
CA ASP A 28 23.95 -0.03 -4.79
C ASP A 28 23.68 -1.50 -5.14
N VAL A 29 22.45 -1.98 -4.99
CA VAL A 29 22.08 -3.37 -5.28
C VAL A 29 21.63 -3.51 -6.72
N ASN A 30 22.27 -4.41 -7.49
CA ASN A 30 21.78 -4.81 -8.79
C ASN A 30 20.60 -5.78 -8.61
N LEU A 31 19.42 -5.46 -9.14
CA LEU A 31 18.19 -6.23 -8.99
C LEU A 31 17.54 -6.51 -10.34
N VAL A 32 17.32 -7.77 -10.67
CA VAL A 32 16.52 -8.18 -11.83
C VAL A 32 15.12 -8.54 -11.36
N LEU A 33 14.12 -7.80 -11.83
CA LEU A 33 12.72 -8.05 -11.57
C LEU A 33 12.14 -8.92 -12.70
N ILE A 34 11.80 -10.16 -12.36
CA ILE A 34 11.15 -11.10 -13.27
C ILE A 34 9.65 -11.05 -13.01
N PRO A 35 8.87 -10.43 -13.92
CA PRO A 35 7.44 -10.22 -13.72
C PRO A 35 6.64 -11.53 -13.80
N GLY A 36 5.38 -11.47 -13.38
CA GLY A 36 4.40 -12.51 -13.61
C GLY A 36 4.09 -12.73 -15.09
N TRP A 37 3.04 -13.49 -15.39
CA TRP A 37 2.77 -13.96 -16.75
C TRP A 37 2.33 -12.88 -17.76
N ALA A 38 1.87 -11.72 -17.29
CA ALA A 38 1.52 -10.56 -18.11
C ALA A 38 2.41 -9.38 -17.74
N SER A 39 3.22 -8.90 -18.69
CA SER A 39 4.09 -7.75 -18.50
C SER A 39 4.19 -6.91 -19.77
N HIS A 40 4.50 -5.64 -19.59
CA HIS A 40 4.86 -4.71 -20.66
C HIS A 40 5.67 -3.57 -20.03
N VAL A 41 6.98 -3.57 -20.28
CA VAL A 41 7.94 -2.68 -19.61
C VAL A 41 7.61 -1.19 -19.70
N GLU A 42 6.98 -0.73 -20.78
CA GLU A 42 6.57 0.68 -20.91
C GLU A 42 5.17 0.93 -20.36
N ASN A 43 4.18 0.08 -20.68
CA ASN A 43 2.80 0.37 -20.31
C ASN A 43 2.54 0.25 -18.80
N ILE A 44 3.38 -0.49 -18.05
CA ILE A 44 3.22 -0.65 -16.61
C ILE A 44 3.38 0.67 -15.85
N TRP A 45 4.18 1.60 -16.37
CA TRP A 45 4.37 2.92 -15.78
C TRP A 45 3.12 3.80 -15.81
N THR A 46 2.11 3.45 -16.61
CA THR A 46 0.81 4.12 -16.58
C THR A 46 -0.01 3.78 -15.33
N LEU A 47 0.39 2.75 -14.59
CA LEU A 47 -0.18 2.40 -13.29
C LEU A 47 0.58 3.16 -12.20
N ARG A 48 -0.10 4.09 -11.56
CA ARG A 48 0.50 4.98 -10.55
C ARG A 48 1.09 4.19 -9.39
N ASP A 49 0.34 3.21 -8.86
CA ASP A 49 0.79 2.38 -7.75
C ASP A 49 2.12 1.68 -8.09
N PHE A 50 2.29 1.19 -9.31
CA PHE A 50 3.56 0.62 -9.76
C PHE A 50 4.68 1.68 -9.82
N ALA A 51 4.40 2.87 -10.34
CA ALA A 51 5.41 3.93 -10.47
C ALA A 51 5.90 4.39 -9.09
N ASP A 52 5.00 4.60 -8.14
CA ASP A 52 5.30 4.98 -6.75
C ASP A 52 6.13 3.87 -6.05
N TRP A 53 5.72 2.62 -6.21
CA TRP A 53 6.47 1.46 -5.70
C TRP A 53 7.87 1.33 -6.33
N ALA A 54 7.97 1.47 -7.65
CA ALA A 54 9.25 1.37 -8.37
C ALA A 54 10.23 2.48 -7.96
N GLU A 55 9.74 3.71 -7.70
CA GLU A 55 10.54 4.80 -7.17
C GLU A 55 11.16 4.43 -5.82
N ARG A 56 10.39 3.82 -4.94
CA ARG A 56 10.86 3.37 -3.62
C ARG A 56 11.93 2.28 -3.73
N VAL A 57 11.76 1.32 -4.64
CA VAL A 57 12.78 0.29 -4.93
C VAL A 57 14.05 0.92 -5.50
N ALA A 58 13.91 1.92 -6.38
CA ALA A 58 15.01 2.63 -7.01
C ALA A 58 15.94 3.37 -6.03
N HIS A 59 15.48 3.67 -4.81
CA HIS A 59 16.31 4.31 -3.79
C HIS A 59 17.42 3.40 -3.26
N PHE A 60 17.19 2.07 -3.23
CA PHE A 60 18.18 1.12 -2.71
C PHE A 60 18.72 0.15 -3.76
N ALA A 61 18.11 0.09 -4.95
CA ALA A 61 18.53 -0.80 -6.02
C ALA A 61 18.65 -0.09 -7.38
N ARG A 62 19.51 -0.64 -8.24
CA ARG A 62 19.45 -0.45 -9.70
C ARG A 62 18.66 -1.63 -10.25
N VAL A 63 17.54 -1.35 -10.87
CA VAL A 63 16.55 -2.37 -11.25
C VAL A 63 16.58 -2.59 -12.76
N VAL A 64 16.67 -3.84 -13.18
CA VAL A 64 16.32 -4.28 -14.51
C VAL A 64 14.91 -4.83 -14.46
N LEU A 65 13.99 -4.23 -15.20
CA LEU A 65 12.67 -4.74 -15.51
C LEU A 65 12.68 -5.27 -16.95
N LEU A 66 12.24 -6.49 -17.17
CA LEU A 66 12.24 -7.10 -18.51
C LEU A 66 10.86 -7.61 -18.90
N ASP A 67 10.58 -7.60 -20.21
CA ASP A 67 9.50 -8.39 -20.78
C ASP A 67 10.04 -9.76 -21.17
N ARG A 68 9.35 -10.80 -20.75
CA ARG A 68 9.74 -12.16 -21.13
C ARG A 68 9.46 -12.38 -22.62
N ARG A 69 10.20 -13.29 -23.26
CA ARG A 69 9.93 -13.69 -24.65
C ARG A 69 8.44 -14.01 -24.86
N GLY A 70 7.85 -13.49 -25.91
CA GLY A 70 6.43 -13.64 -26.21
C GLY A 70 5.49 -12.73 -25.44
N THR A 71 6.01 -11.77 -24.65
CA THR A 71 5.20 -10.77 -23.94
C THR A 71 5.73 -9.35 -24.17
N GLY A 72 4.85 -8.35 -24.04
CA GLY A 72 5.19 -6.95 -24.13
C GLY A 72 5.94 -6.57 -25.40
N LEU A 73 7.12 -5.98 -25.24
CA LEU A 73 7.98 -5.52 -26.34
C LEU A 73 9.06 -6.53 -26.75
N SER A 74 9.16 -7.68 -26.05
CA SER A 74 10.07 -8.75 -26.47
C SER A 74 9.53 -9.49 -27.69
N ASP A 75 10.43 -10.07 -28.48
CA ASP A 75 10.06 -10.78 -29.70
C ASP A 75 9.01 -11.87 -29.42
N PRO A 76 8.00 -12.00 -30.29
CA PRO A 76 6.98 -13.02 -30.19
C PRO A 76 7.57 -14.42 -30.42
N VAL A 77 6.93 -15.43 -29.81
CA VAL A 77 7.30 -16.84 -29.98
C VAL A 77 6.13 -17.65 -30.53
N SER A 78 6.40 -18.59 -31.39
CA SER A 78 5.38 -19.50 -31.97
C SER A 78 4.92 -20.54 -30.92
N ASP A 79 5.87 -21.07 -30.19
CA ASP A 79 5.66 -22.12 -29.20
C ASP A 79 5.92 -21.61 -27.78
N PRO A 80 5.24 -22.18 -26.76
CA PRO A 80 5.49 -21.84 -25.39
C PRO A 80 6.95 -22.13 -25.00
N PRO A 81 7.70 -21.12 -24.47
CA PRO A 81 9.12 -21.28 -24.20
C PRO A 81 9.38 -22.19 -22.99
N THR A 82 10.48 -22.96 -23.03
CA THR A 82 10.97 -23.71 -21.89
C THR A 82 11.52 -22.80 -20.79
N LEU A 83 11.72 -23.33 -19.57
CA LEU A 83 12.35 -22.56 -18.51
C LEU A 83 13.82 -22.26 -18.81
N GLU A 84 14.53 -23.18 -19.48
CA GLU A 84 15.91 -23.00 -19.92
C GLU A 84 16.04 -21.80 -20.87
N GLU A 85 15.18 -21.71 -21.88
CA GLU A 85 15.17 -20.58 -22.80
C GLU A 85 14.88 -19.24 -22.09
N ARG A 86 14.01 -19.26 -21.08
CA ARG A 86 13.72 -18.07 -20.26
C ARG A 86 14.89 -17.70 -19.36
N MET A 87 15.65 -18.65 -18.82
CA MET A 87 16.90 -18.38 -18.08
C MET A 87 17.96 -17.75 -18.99
N ASP A 88 18.05 -18.18 -20.24
CA ASP A 88 18.95 -17.58 -21.22
C ASP A 88 18.61 -16.11 -21.48
N ASP A 89 17.32 -15.74 -21.45
CA ASP A 89 16.90 -14.33 -21.53
C ASP A 89 17.41 -13.49 -20.38
N VAL A 90 17.28 -13.99 -19.15
CA VAL A 90 17.80 -13.28 -17.96
C VAL A 90 19.31 -13.12 -18.06
N ARG A 91 20.01 -14.18 -18.51
CA ARG A 91 21.45 -14.14 -18.70
C ARG A 91 21.87 -13.12 -19.76
N ALA A 92 21.18 -13.11 -20.92
CA ALA A 92 21.42 -12.16 -21.99
C ALA A 92 21.22 -10.70 -21.52
N VAL A 93 20.20 -10.44 -20.71
CA VAL A 93 19.94 -9.12 -20.14
C VAL A 93 21.04 -8.74 -19.14
N LEU A 94 21.46 -9.64 -18.23
CA LEU A 94 22.57 -9.39 -17.31
C LEU A 94 23.87 -9.05 -18.06
N ASP A 95 24.18 -9.77 -19.15
CA ASP A 95 25.36 -9.52 -19.96
C ASP A 95 25.25 -8.17 -20.70
N ALA A 96 24.06 -7.81 -21.21
CA ALA A 96 23.83 -6.55 -21.91
C ALA A 96 23.97 -5.31 -20.99
N VAL A 97 23.62 -5.44 -19.71
CA VAL A 97 23.81 -4.37 -18.73
C VAL A 97 25.19 -4.40 -18.05
N GLY A 98 26.01 -5.41 -18.35
CA GLY A 98 27.36 -5.57 -17.78
C GLY A 98 27.36 -5.99 -16.30
N TRP A 99 26.36 -6.70 -15.83
CA TRP A 99 26.27 -7.15 -14.46
C TRP A 99 26.76 -8.60 -14.32
N GLU A 100 27.83 -8.78 -13.60
CA GLU A 100 28.35 -10.13 -13.29
C GLU A 100 27.39 -10.90 -12.36
N ARG A 101 26.80 -10.18 -11.37
CA ARG A 101 25.86 -10.75 -10.39
C ARG A 101 24.72 -9.76 -10.12
N ALA A 102 23.56 -10.28 -9.80
CA ALA A 102 22.41 -9.53 -9.35
C ALA A 102 21.54 -10.31 -8.34
N ALA A 103 20.78 -9.62 -7.53
CA ALA A 103 19.65 -10.21 -6.86
C ALA A 103 18.55 -10.48 -7.91
N ILE A 104 17.89 -11.63 -7.81
CA ILE A 104 16.84 -12.05 -8.73
C ILE A 104 15.52 -12.07 -7.98
N TRP A 105 14.58 -11.23 -8.39
CA TRP A 105 13.26 -11.16 -7.79
C TRP A 105 12.19 -11.73 -8.72
N GLY A 106 11.75 -12.94 -8.42
CA GLY A 106 10.65 -13.61 -9.13
C GLY A 106 9.31 -13.29 -8.50
N ILE A 107 8.42 -12.70 -9.28
CA ILE A 107 7.04 -12.39 -8.87
C ILE A 107 6.10 -13.36 -9.58
N SER A 108 5.16 -13.98 -8.83
CA SER A 108 4.14 -14.86 -9.42
C SER A 108 4.76 -15.96 -10.30
N GLU A 109 4.34 -16.08 -11.56
CA GLU A 109 4.87 -17.05 -12.55
C GLU A 109 6.34 -16.75 -12.94
N GLY A 110 6.89 -15.58 -12.57
CA GLY A 110 8.34 -15.33 -12.66
C GLY A 110 9.17 -16.14 -11.66
N GLY A 111 8.57 -16.60 -10.57
CA GLY A 111 9.29 -17.33 -9.52
C GLY A 111 9.87 -18.68 -9.94
N PRO A 112 9.17 -19.57 -10.65
CA PRO A 112 9.75 -20.81 -11.18
C PRO A 112 11.02 -20.58 -12.00
N MET A 113 11.04 -19.56 -12.87
CA MET A 113 12.22 -19.19 -13.64
C MET A 113 13.34 -18.65 -12.71
N ALA A 114 13.00 -17.80 -11.74
CA ALA A 114 13.96 -17.26 -10.77
C ALA A 114 14.61 -18.38 -9.93
N MET A 115 13.82 -19.36 -9.49
CA MET A 115 14.31 -20.54 -8.75
C MET A 115 15.24 -21.40 -9.59
N MET A 116 14.86 -21.69 -10.84
CA MET A 116 15.70 -22.42 -11.80
C MET A 116 17.00 -21.66 -12.07
N PHE A 117 16.94 -20.34 -12.27
CA PHE A 117 18.12 -19.50 -12.50
C PHE A 117 19.06 -19.53 -11.32
N ALA A 118 18.56 -19.33 -10.10
CA ALA A 118 19.38 -19.33 -8.89
C ALA A 118 20.04 -20.69 -8.60
N ALA A 119 19.36 -21.78 -8.90
CA ALA A 119 19.91 -23.13 -8.75
C ALA A 119 20.97 -23.45 -9.82
N THR A 120 20.78 -22.95 -11.06
CA THR A 120 21.66 -23.25 -12.20
C THR A 120 22.86 -22.31 -12.25
N TYR A 121 22.68 -21.03 -11.90
CA TYR A 121 23.69 -19.98 -11.97
C TYR A 121 23.91 -19.29 -10.60
N PRO A 122 24.33 -20.04 -9.55
CA PRO A 122 24.54 -19.47 -8.22
C PRO A 122 25.59 -18.35 -8.21
N ASP A 123 26.61 -18.44 -9.08
CA ASP A 123 27.66 -17.42 -9.20
C ASP A 123 27.14 -16.10 -9.84
N ARG A 124 26.04 -16.16 -10.60
CA ARG A 124 25.38 -14.99 -11.19
C ARG A 124 24.26 -14.42 -10.28
N THR A 125 23.92 -15.15 -9.21
CA THR A 125 22.82 -14.81 -8.29
C THR A 125 23.37 -14.35 -6.95
N GLN A 126 23.16 -13.08 -6.60
CA GLN A 126 23.56 -12.51 -5.31
C GLN A 126 22.59 -12.95 -4.21
N ALA A 127 21.30 -12.89 -4.50
CA ALA A 127 20.19 -13.27 -3.64
C ALA A 127 18.98 -13.66 -4.48
N LEU A 128 18.09 -14.46 -3.94
CA LEU A 128 16.81 -14.83 -4.55
C LEU A 128 15.67 -14.28 -3.72
N LEU A 129 14.79 -13.50 -4.36
CA LEU A 129 13.54 -13.01 -3.77
C LEU A 129 12.36 -13.65 -4.49
N LEU A 130 11.43 -14.18 -3.74
CA LEU A 130 10.24 -14.87 -4.25
C LEU A 130 9.00 -14.24 -3.63
N TYR A 131 8.16 -13.63 -4.46
CA TYR A 131 6.93 -13.01 -4.01
C TYR A 131 5.70 -13.57 -4.72
N GLY A 132 4.69 -13.98 -3.94
CA GLY A 132 3.41 -14.43 -4.47
C GLY A 132 3.55 -15.57 -5.48
N THR A 133 4.46 -16.53 -5.26
CA THR A 133 4.87 -17.51 -6.25
C THR A 133 4.77 -18.95 -5.79
N PHE A 134 5.11 -19.88 -6.66
CA PHE A 134 4.92 -21.31 -6.50
C PHE A 134 6.06 -22.11 -7.16
N ALA A 135 6.35 -23.32 -6.66
CA ALA A 135 7.20 -24.29 -7.36
C ALA A 135 6.41 -25.15 -8.35
N ARG A 136 5.11 -25.34 -8.09
CA ARG A 136 4.15 -26.01 -8.95
C ARG A 136 2.81 -25.28 -8.85
N PHE A 137 2.17 -24.97 -9.99
CA PHE A 137 0.92 -24.24 -9.99
C PHE A 137 -0.29 -25.16 -9.71
N SER A 138 -0.36 -26.27 -10.42
CA SER A 138 -1.49 -27.20 -10.34
C SER A 138 -1.39 -28.14 -9.13
N ARG A 139 -2.54 -28.50 -8.59
CA ARG A 139 -2.67 -29.51 -7.53
C ARG A 139 -2.15 -30.88 -8.01
N GLY A 140 -1.56 -31.63 -7.11
CA GLY A 140 -1.18 -33.03 -7.26
C GLY A 140 -1.41 -33.78 -5.97
N ASP A 141 -1.32 -35.10 -6.00
CA ASP A 141 -1.52 -35.95 -4.81
C ASP A 141 -0.53 -35.62 -3.69
N ASP A 142 0.68 -35.26 -4.08
CA ASP A 142 1.78 -34.84 -3.20
C ASP A 142 1.92 -33.32 -3.07
N TYR A 143 0.99 -32.54 -3.65
CA TYR A 143 1.02 -31.08 -3.65
C TYR A 143 -0.40 -30.48 -3.58
N PRO A 144 -0.97 -30.36 -2.38
CA PRO A 144 -2.37 -29.93 -2.21
C PRO A 144 -2.60 -28.42 -2.38
N HIS A 145 -1.53 -27.61 -2.48
CA HIS A 145 -1.58 -26.15 -2.43
C HIS A 145 -2.15 -25.52 -3.70
N GLY A 146 -1.91 -26.16 -4.84
CA GLY A 146 -2.38 -25.68 -6.14
C GLY A 146 -3.88 -25.83 -6.39
N TYR A 147 -4.33 -25.31 -7.51
CA TYR A 147 -5.70 -25.45 -7.96
C TYR A 147 -5.92 -26.77 -8.72
N PRO A 148 -7.13 -27.38 -8.60
CA PRO A 148 -7.49 -28.54 -9.40
C PRO A 148 -7.41 -28.28 -10.90
N SER A 149 -7.06 -29.29 -11.70
CA SER A 149 -6.94 -29.20 -13.17
C SER A 149 -8.22 -28.68 -13.81
N GLU A 150 -9.40 -29.13 -13.33
CA GLU A 150 -10.71 -28.74 -13.88
C GLU A 150 -10.98 -27.23 -13.72
N LEU A 151 -10.45 -26.62 -12.66
CA LEU A 151 -10.55 -25.18 -12.46
C LEU A 151 -9.59 -24.43 -13.37
N ASN A 152 -8.37 -24.94 -13.53
CA ASN A 152 -7.38 -24.38 -14.46
C ASN A 152 -7.91 -24.39 -15.90
N ASP A 153 -8.49 -25.51 -16.35
CA ASP A 153 -9.09 -25.66 -17.68
C ASP A 153 -10.25 -24.67 -17.90
N ARG A 154 -11.07 -24.44 -16.85
CA ARG A 154 -12.14 -23.44 -16.89
C ARG A 154 -11.59 -22.02 -17.05
N TRP A 155 -10.54 -21.67 -16.31
CA TRP A 155 -9.91 -20.37 -16.43
C TRP A 155 -9.28 -20.18 -17.81
N ILE A 156 -8.55 -21.18 -18.31
CA ILE A 156 -7.98 -21.16 -19.67
C ILE A 156 -9.07 -20.93 -20.73
N GLY A 157 -10.19 -21.65 -20.62
CA GLY A 157 -11.33 -21.50 -21.53
C GLY A 157 -12.04 -20.15 -21.43
N GLY A 158 -12.00 -19.50 -20.27
CA GLY A 158 -12.58 -18.17 -20.04
C GLY A 158 -11.74 -17.02 -20.60
N LEU A 159 -10.44 -17.22 -20.87
CA LEU A 159 -9.54 -16.14 -21.28
C LEU A 159 -9.96 -15.46 -22.60
N ASP A 160 -10.62 -16.15 -23.50
CA ASP A 160 -11.09 -15.54 -24.77
C ASP A 160 -12.12 -14.42 -24.54
N THR A 161 -12.84 -14.43 -23.41
CA THR A 161 -13.88 -13.45 -23.07
C THR A 161 -13.46 -12.48 -21.97
N THR A 162 -12.57 -12.89 -21.07
CA THR A 162 -12.18 -12.09 -19.88
C THR A 162 -10.88 -11.33 -20.10
N TRP A 163 -10.00 -11.78 -21.00
CA TRP A 163 -8.72 -11.12 -21.26
C TRP A 163 -8.89 -9.70 -21.82
N GLY A 164 -8.21 -8.76 -21.20
CA GLY A 164 -8.25 -7.35 -21.61
C GLY A 164 -9.50 -6.59 -21.15
N THR A 165 -10.31 -7.20 -20.28
CA THR A 165 -11.49 -6.55 -19.67
C THR A 165 -11.20 -5.97 -18.28
N GLY A 166 -10.11 -6.40 -17.64
CA GLY A 166 -9.77 -6.09 -16.24
C GLY A 166 -10.45 -7.01 -15.23
N GLU A 167 -11.23 -7.99 -15.66
CA GLU A 167 -11.91 -8.93 -14.75
C GLU A 167 -10.89 -9.81 -14.00
N LEU A 168 -9.85 -10.26 -14.70
CA LEU A 168 -8.75 -10.99 -14.07
C LEU A 168 -8.01 -10.12 -13.03
N SER A 169 -7.74 -8.88 -13.39
CA SER A 169 -7.06 -7.92 -12.52
C SER A 169 -7.79 -7.68 -11.21
N ARG A 170 -9.12 -7.85 -11.15
CA ARG A 170 -9.89 -7.78 -9.89
C ARG A 170 -9.49 -8.85 -8.89
N ALA A 171 -9.12 -10.04 -9.37
CA ALA A 171 -8.64 -11.11 -8.51
C ALA A 171 -7.20 -10.89 -8.04
N PHE A 172 -6.40 -10.18 -8.85
CA PHE A 172 -4.98 -9.89 -8.56
C PHE A 172 -4.79 -8.65 -7.67
N ALA A 173 -5.73 -7.70 -7.71
CA ALA A 173 -5.70 -6.47 -6.93
C ALA A 173 -7.11 -6.11 -6.43
N PRO A 174 -7.69 -6.89 -5.49
CA PRO A 174 -9.03 -6.67 -4.99
C PRO A 174 -9.19 -5.30 -4.30
N THR A 175 -8.17 -4.77 -3.65
CA THR A 175 -8.22 -3.42 -3.05
C THR A 175 -8.41 -2.31 -4.09
N LEU A 176 -7.92 -2.50 -5.32
CA LEU A 176 -8.07 -1.54 -6.42
C LEU A 176 -9.37 -1.74 -7.21
N ALA A 177 -10.11 -2.83 -6.98
CA ALA A 177 -11.28 -3.21 -7.77
C ALA A 177 -12.42 -2.18 -7.76
N ALA A 178 -12.49 -1.31 -6.75
CA ALA A 178 -13.47 -0.22 -6.65
C ALA A 178 -13.13 0.99 -7.52
N ASP A 179 -11.86 1.19 -7.90
CA ASP A 179 -11.43 2.29 -8.76
C ASP A 179 -11.54 1.91 -10.25
N ALA A 180 -12.59 2.41 -10.89
CA ALA A 180 -12.83 2.17 -12.31
C ALA A 180 -11.74 2.76 -13.23
N ALA A 181 -10.98 3.78 -12.80
CA ALA A 181 -9.89 4.35 -13.58
C ALA A 181 -8.70 3.39 -13.59
N THR A 182 -8.26 2.93 -12.44
CA THR A 182 -7.19 1.94 -12.28
C THR A 182 -7.54 0.62 -12.98
N MET A 183 -8.78 0.14 -12.85
CA MET A 183 -9.22 -1.07 -13.55
C MET A 183 -9.14 -0.95 -15.09
N ARG A 184 -9.37 0.24 -15.66
CA ARG A 184 -9.17 0.47 -17.12
C ARG A 184 -7.68 0.42 -17.50
N VAL A 185 -6.79 0.92 -16.64
CA VAL A 185 -5.33 0.83 -16.86
C VAL A 185 -4.88 -0.62 -16.84
N LEU A 186 -5.30 -1.40 -15.85
CA LEU A 186 -4.98 -2.83 -15.75
C LEU A 186 -5.52 -3.63 -16.94
N ALA A 187 -6.76 -3.37 -17.35
CA ALA A 187 -7.34 -3.97 -18.58
C ALA A 187 -6.54 -3.62 -19.85
N ARG A 188 -5.99 -2.40 -19.92
CA ARG A 188 -5.10 -2.00 -21.02
C ARG A 188 -3.77 -2.75 -20.93
N LEU A 189 -3.19 -2.89 -19.73
CA LEU A 189 -1.94 -3.63 -19.53
C LEU A 189 -2.09 -5.09 -20.00
N GLU A 190 -3.20 -5.76 -19.66
CA GLU A 190 -3.49 -7.11 -20.17
C GLU A 190 -3.42 -7.15 -21.71
N ARG A 191 -4.09 -6.23 -22.40
CA ARG A 191 -4.12 -6.18 -23.86
C ARG A 191 -2.78 -5.83 -24.50
N MET A 192 -1.98 -4.98 -23.84
CA MET A 192 -0.65 -4.58 -24.32
C MET A 192 0.37 -5.68 -24.10
N ALA A 193 0.21 -6.46 -23.01
CA ALA A 193 1.12 -7.55 -22.69
C ALA A 193 1.12 -8.65 -23.76
N MET A 194 -0.06 -9.05 -24.24
CA MET A 194 -0.17 -10.12 -25.25
C MET A 194 -1.61 -10.27 -25.77
N SER A 195 -1.78 -11.05 -26.85
CA SER A 195 -3.10 -11.44 -27.36
C SER A 195 -3.78 -12.49 -26.47
N PRO A 196 -5.13 -12.62 -26.53
CA PRO A 196 -5.85 -13.66 -25.76
C PRO A 196 -5.35 -15.09 -26.09
N GLY A 197 -5.01 -15.35 -27.35
CA GLY A 197 -4.47 -16.65 -27.79
C GLY A 197 -3.10 -16.95 -27.16
N THR A 198 -2.22 -15.95 -27.07
CA THR A 198 -0.93 -16.07 -26.38
C THR A 198 -1.13 -16.24 -24.88
N ALA A 199 -2.03 -15.45 -24.27
CA ALA A 199 -2.36 -15.56 -22.84
C ALA A 199 -2.81 -16.99 -22.49
N ARG A 200 -3.69 -17.59 -23.31
CA ARG A 200 -4.16 -18.96 -23.13
C ARG A 200 -3.01 -19.97 -23.23
N LYS A 201 -2.12 -19.83 -24.20
CA LYS A 201 -0.95 -20.73 -24.34
C LYS A 201 0.00 -20.64 -23.13
N LEU A 202 0.32 -19.42 -22.71
CA LEU A 202 1.22 -19.20 -21.57
C LEU A 202 0.59 -19.64 -20.24
N PHE A 203 -0.71 -19.42 -20.05
CA PHE A 203 -1.40 -19.92 -18.85
C PHE A 203 -1.42 -21.46 -18.84
N GLY A 204 -1.70 -22.09 -20.00
CA GLY A 204 -1.61 -23.55 -20.13
C GLY A 204 -0.23 -24.10 -19.80
N LEU A 205 0.85 -23.42 -20.22
CA LEU A 205 2.21 -23.78 -19.82
C LEU A 205 2.42 -23.63 -18.30
N MET A 206 1.96 -22.51 -17.71
CA MET A 206 2.08 -22.26 -16.28
C MET A 206 1.45 -23.39 -15.46
N THR A 207 0.31 -23.94 -15.89
CA THR A 207 -0.36 -25.06 -15.19
C THR A 207 0.45 -26.35 -15.18
N GLN A 208 1.42 -26.50 -16.09
CA GLN A 208 2.29 -27.66 -16.22
C GLN A 208 3.64 -27.49 -15.51
N LEU A 209 3.95 -26.25 -15.05
CA LEU A 209 5.22 -26.01 -14.37
C LEU A 209 5.33 -26.79 -13.07
N ASP A 210 6.47 -27.48 -12.91
CA ASP A 210 6.88 -28.14 -11.67
C ASP A 210 8.40 -28.07 -11.51
N VAL A 211 8.86 -27.16 -10.67
CA VAL A 211 10.30 -26.96 -10.37
C VAL A 211 10.66 -27.40 -8.95
N ARG A 212 9.84 -28.22 -8.32
CA ARG A 212 10.09 -28.71 -6.94
C ARG A 212 11.42 -29.44 -6.79
N HIS A 213 11.86 -30.10 -7.84
CA HIS A 213 13.11 -30.87 -7.85
C HIS A 213 14.37 -30.00 -7.75
N VAL A 214 14.30 -28.69 -8.05
CA VAL A 214 15.46 -27.78 -7.94
C VAL A 214 15.55 -27.07 -6.59
N LEU A 215 14.50 -27.05 -5.80
CA LEU A 215 14.46 -26.31 -4.52
C LEU A 215 15.63 -26.72 -3.59
N PRO A 216 15.96 -28.01 -3.43
CA PRO A 216 17.08 -28.42 -2.61
C PRO A 216 18.46 -28.01 -3.16
N ALA A 217 18.55 -27.59 -4.42
CA ALA A 217 19.81 -27.14 -5.05
C ALA A 217 20.03 -25.61 -4.88
N ILE A 218 19.05 -24.85 -4.45
CA ILE A 218 19.19 -23.41 -4.20
C ILE A 218 20.08 -23.21 -2.96
N ARG A 219 21.21 -22.51 -3.15
CA ARG A 219 22.22 -22.26 -2.10
C ARG A 219 22.45 -20.77 -1.83
N VAL A 220 21.85 -19.91 -2.62
CA VAL A 220 21.95 -18.44 -2.45
C VAL A 220 21.03 -17.97 -1.34
N PRO A 221 21.36 -16.86 -0.65
CA PRO A 221 20.44 -16.25 0.30
C PRO A 221 19.06 -16.07 -0.32
N THR A 222 18.01 -16.55 0.32
CA THR A 222 16.66 -16.56 -0.24
C THR A 222 15.66 -15.93 0.70
N LEU A 223 14.87 -14.98 0.20
CA LEU A 223 13.73 -14.36 0.88
C LEU A 223 12.43 -14.76 0.18
N ILE A 224 11.48 -15.30 0.94
CA ILE A 224 10.16 -15.69 0.45
C ILE A 224 9.13 -14.80 1.13
N LEU A 225 8.35 -14.08 0.34
CA LEU A 225 7.30 -13.17 0.79
C LEU A 225 5.97 -13.57 0.19
N HIS A 226 4.89 -13.56 0.98
CA HIS A 226 3.56 -13.91 0.49
C HIS A 226 2.49 -13.24 1.34
N ARG A 227 1.45 -12.69 0.72
CA ARG A 227 0.29 -12.21 1.46
C ARG A 227 -0.64 -13.37 1.82
N ARG A 228 -1.16 -13.35 3.04
CA ARG A 228 -1.93 -14.45 3.63
C ARG A 228 -3.16 -14.82 2.82
N ASP A 229 -3.87 -13.83 2.35
CA ASP A 229 -5.17 -13.98 1.70
C ASP A 229 -5.09 -13.86 0.18
N ASP A 230 -3.87 -13.93 -0.39
CA ASP A 230 -3.63 -13.98 -1.84
C ASP A 230 -4.40 -15.16 -2.46
N MET A 231 -5.41 -14.83 -3.29
CA MET A 231 -6.26 -15.83 -3.93
C MET A 231 -5.69 -16.38 -5.24
N PRO A 232 -5.10 -15.58 -6.16
CA PRO A 232 -4.45 -16.09 -7.36
C PRO A 232 -3.35 -17.13 -7.10
N VAL A 233 -2.53 -16.91 -6.08
CA VAL A 233 -1.50 -17.86 -5.63
C VAL A 233 -1.60 -18.01 -4.12
N ARG A 234 -2.19 -19.12 -3.67
CA ARG A 234 -2.47 -19.34 -2.25
C ARG A 234 -1.19 -19.39 -1.42
N VAL A 235 -1.22 -18.85 -0.22
CA VAL A 235 -0.09 -18.81 0.72
C VAL A 235 0.56 -20.17 1.01
N GLY A 236 -0.19 -21.26 0.85
CA GLY A 236 0.33 -22.63 0.96
C GLY A 236 1.51 -22.94 0.04
N HIS A 237 1.59 -22.27 -1.13
CA HIS A 237 2.73 -22.39 -2.03
C HIS A 237 4.01 -21.84 -1.38
N ALA A 238 3.95 -20.67 -0.76
CA ALA A 238 5.11 -20.06 -0.10
C ALA A 238 5.57 -20.86 1.12
N ARG A 239 4.63 -21.37 1.91
CA ARG A 239 4.94 -22.27 3.03
C ARG A 239 5.66 -23.55 2.56
N TYR A 240 5.26 -24.08 1.40
CA TYR A 240 5.95 -25.20 0.77
C TYR A 240 7.37 -24.82 0.34
N LEU A 241 7.55 -23.67 -0.32
CA LEU A 241 8.88 -23.17 -0.70
C LEU A 241 9.80 -23.02 0.52
N ALA A 242 9.30 -22.39 1.59
CA ALA A 242 10.05 -22.20 2.83
C ALA A 242 10.48 -23.51 3.49
N ALA A 243 9.66 -24.56 3.38
CA ALA A 243 9.99 -25.88 3.91
C ALA A 243 11.03 -26.65 3.08
N HIS A 244 11.27 -26.26 1.80
CA HIS A 244 12.10 -27.01 0.86
C HIS A 244 13.32 -26.24 0.34
N ILE A 245 13.45 -24.94 0.63
CA ILE A 245 14.64 -24.14 0.34
C ILE A 245 15.37 -23.92 1.66
N GLU A 246 16.46 -24.65 1.87
CA GLU A 246 17.23 -24.62 3.11
C GLU A 246 17.80 -23.22 3.39
N GLY A 247 17.64 -22.74 4.62
CA GLY A 247 18.14 -21.43 5.04
C GLY A 247 17.36 -20.24 4.49
N SER A 248 16.22 -20.45 3.82
CA SER A 248 15.39 -19.35 3.36
C SER A 248 14.73 -18.61 4.53
N ARG A 249 14.66 -17.27 4.41
CA ARG A 249 13.83 -16.41 5.28
C ARG A 249 12.43 -16.37 4.69
N TYR A 250 11.42 -16.70 5.47
CA TYR A 250 10.02 -16.62 5.07
C TYR A 250 9.27 -15.57 5.89
N VAL A 251 8.54 -14.70 5.22
CA VAL A 251 7.67 -13.71 5.84
C VAL A 251 6.27 -13.77 5.23
N GLU A 252 5.28 -14.00 6.08
CA GLU A 252 3.87 -13.97 5.71
C GLU A 252 3.33 -12.58 6.01
N LEU A 253 2.90 -11.87 4.97
CA LEU A 253 2.37 -10.52 5.05
C LEU A 253 0.84 -10.55 5.17
N ASP A 254 0.26 -9.56 5.83
CA ASP A 254 -1.18 -9.36 5.81
C ASP A 254 -1.65 -8.80 4.46
N GLY A 255 -2.89 -9.07 4.09
CA GLY A 255 -3.52 -8.56 2.88
C GLY A 255 -3.89 -9.64 1.86
N GLU A 256 -4.66 -9.22 0.85
CA GLU A 256 -5.28 -10.08 -0.17
C GLU A 256 -4.77 -9.82 -1.60
N ASP A 257 -4.06 -8.70 -1.83
CA ASP A 257 -3.56 -8.34 -3.15
C ASP A 257 -2.39 -9.22 -3.58
N HIS A 258 -2.44 -9.70 -4.81
CA HIS A 258 -1.36 -10.47 -5.41
C HIS A 258 -0.22 -9.58 -5.94
N LEU A 259 -0.53 -8.36 -6.38
CA LEU A 259 0.48 -7.45 -6.93
C LEU A 259 1.30 -6.80 -5.82
N PRO A 260 2.66 -6.78 -5.90
CA PRO A 260 3.50 -6.26 -4.82
C PRO A 260 3.35 -4.75 -4.58
N TRP A 261 2.89 -4.01 -5.58
CA TRP A 261 2.63 -2.56 -5.53
C TRP A 261 1.19 -2.22 -5.12
N CYS A 262 0.49 -3.12 -4.43
CA CYS A 262 -0.84 -2.92 -3.87
C CYS A 262 -0.84 -3.24 -2.38
N GLY A 263 -1.76 -2.66 -1.62
CA GLY A 263 -1.91 -2.93 -0.19
C GLY A 263 -0.77 -2.36 0.65
N ASP A 264 -0.33 -3.07 1.70
CA ASP A 264 0.78 -2.64 2.56
C ASP A 264 2.14 -2.87 1.87
N GLU A 265 2.60 -1.84 1.16
CA GLU A 265 3.90 -1.82 0.50
C GLU A 265 5.05 -1.59 1.47
N ASP A 266 4.81 -0.90 2.60
CA ASP A 266 5.84 -0.59 3.59
C ASP A 266 6.35 -1.86 4.25
N ALA A 267 5.45 -2.74 4.65
CA ALA A 267 5.81 -4.04 5.19
C ALA A 267 6.60 -4.87 4.18
N LEU A 268 6.18 -4.89 2.91
CA LEU A 268 6.85 -5.65 1.86
C LEU A 268 8.25 -5.09 1.55
N LEU A 269 8.34 -3.80 1.25
CA LEU A 269 9.61 -3.16 0.87
C LEU A 269 10.59 -3.08 2.03
N GLY A 270 10.10 -2.96 3.27
CA GLY A 270 10.93 -3.04 4.48
C GLY A 270 11.69 -4.36 4.57
N GLU A 271 11.01 -5.50 4.36
CA GLU A 271 11.62 -6.83 4.37
C GLU A 271 12.61 -7.01 3.20
N VAL A 272 12.24 -6.54 2.00
CA VAL A 272 13.11 -6.60 0.81
C VAL A 272 14.39 -5.79 1.01
N ARG A 273 14.27 -4.54 1.47
CA ARG A 273 15.41 -3.66 1.70
C ARG A 273 16.32 -4.22 2.79
N GLU A 274 15.78 -4.61 3.94
CA GLU A 274 16.56 -5.20 5.03
C GLU A 274 17.33 -6.44 4.55
N PHE A 275 16.67 -7.30 3.77
CA PHE A 275 17.31 -8.52 3.25
C PHE A 275 18.44 -8.24 2.27
N LEU A 276 18.28 -7.25 1.39
CA LEU A 276 19.25 -6.94 0.35
C LEU A 276 20.41 -6.05 0.83
N THR A 277 20.14 -5.12 1.76
CA THR A 277 21.13 -4.12 2.20
C THR A 277 21.61 -4.34 3.63
N GLY A 278 20.92 -5.15 4.42
CA GLY A 278 21.15 -5.27 5.86
C GLY A 278 20.63 -4.07 6.67
N GLU A 279 20.03 -3.07 6.02
CA GLU A 279 19.51 -1.88 6.65
C GLU A 279 17.99 -1.98 6.83
N ARG A 280 17.54 -2.06 8.08
CA ARG A 280 16.14 -1.88 8.41
C ARG A 280 15.85 -0.39 8.51
N THR A 281 15.20 0.19 7.50
CA THR A 281 14.60 1.50 7.68
C THR A 281 13.32 1.30 8.49
N GLU A 282 13.25 1.88 9.68
CA GLU A 282 11.93 2.14 10.27
C GLU A 282 11.22 3.01 9.23
N ALA A 283 10.06 2.57 8.77
CA ALA A 283 9.22 3.39 7.89
C ALA A 283 9.05 4.73 8.61
N GLU A 284 9.50 5.82 8.01
CA GLU A 284 9.16 7.14 8.55
C GLU A 284 7.64 7.20 8.50
N PRO A 285 6.98 7.36 9.66
CA PRO A 285 5.54 7.41 9.68
C PRO A 285 5.09 8.54 8.76
N ASP A 286 4.11 8.25 7.90
CA ASP A 286 3.53 9.24 7.00
C ASP A 286 2.97 10.39 7.83
N ARG A 287 3.68 11.53 7.82
CA ARG A 287 3.35 12.70 8.63
C ARG A 287 2.65 13.75 7.80
N ILE A 288 1.46 14.08 8.21
CA ILE A 288 0.68 15.15 7.59
C ILE A 288 0.50 16.33 8.54
N LEU A 289 0.59 17.53 8.01
CA LEU A 289 0.17 18.73 8.73
C LEU A 289 -1.34 18.86 8.63
N THR A 290 -2.04 18.71 9.75
CA THR A 290 -3.50 18.79 9.76
C THR A 290 -4.00 19.57 10.98
N THR A 291 -5.23 20.06 10.89
CA THR A 291 -5.91 20.69 12.03
C THR A 291 -6.89 19.72 12.64
N ILE A 292 -6.78 19.53 13.92
CA ILE A 292 -7.58 18.62 14.72
C ILE A 292 -8.52 19.41 15.63
N LEU A 293 -9.73 18.88 15.80
CA LEU A 293 -10.75 19.38 16.69
C LEU A 293 -11.19 18.25 17.63
N PHE A 294 -11.13 18.54 18.94
CA PHE A 294 -11.74 17.71 19.96
C PHE A 294 -12.90 18.46 20.59
N CYS A 295 -13.99 17.78 20.85
CA CYS A 295 -15.06 18.31 21.70
C CYS A 295 -15.65 17.22 22.58
N ASP A 296 -16.16 17.62 23.75
CA ASP A 296 -16.90 16.76 24.66
C ASP A 296 -18.11 17.52 25.28
N ILE A 297 -19.06 16.76 25.84
CA ILE A 297 -20.21 17.29 26.56
C ILE A 297 -19.81 17.53 28.00
N VAL A 298 -20.05 18.75 28.46
CA VAL A 298 -19.77 19.16 29.87
C VAL A 298 -20.66 18.39 30.83
N GLU A 299 -20.07 17.88 31.92
CA GLU A 299 -20.76 17.13 32.99
C GLU A 299 -21.57 15.93 32.50
N SER A 300 -21.08 15.23 31.49
CA SER A 300 -21.73 14.07 30.85
C SER A 300 -22.17 13.01 31.85
N THR A 301 -21.33 12.66 32.82
CA THR A 301 -21.64 11.68 33.86
C THR A 301 -22.85 12.11 34.74
N ARG A 302 -22.94 13.39 35.08
CA ARG A 302 -24.07 13.93 35.82
C ARG A 302 -25.35 13.89 34.97
N ARG A 303 -25.25 14.26 33.70
CA ARG A 303 -26.36 14.22 32.73
C ARG A 303 -26.87 12.78 32.51
N LEU A 304 -25.96 11.83 32.41
CA LEU A 304 -26.33 10.41 32.32
C LEU A 304 -27.14 9.98 33.56
N ALA A 305 -26.71 10.38 34.75
CA ALA A 305 -27.44 10.06 35.99
C ALA A 305 -28.83 10.73 36.08
N GLU A 306 -28.98 11.94 35.50
CA GLU A 306 -30.26 12.67 35.48
C GLU A 306 -31.23 12.10 34.43
N LEU A 307 -30.74 11.71 33.23
CA LEU A 307 -31.58 11.28 32.09
C LEU A 307 -31.82 9.76 32.02
N GLY A 308 -31.00 9.01 32.75
CA GLY A 308 -30.93 7.55 32.63
C GLY A 308 -30.37 7.10 31.27
N ASP A 309 -30.13 5.79 31.11
CA ASP A 309 -29.47 5.23 29.92
C ASP A 309 -30.18 5.53 28.62
N GLN A 310 -31.53 5.49 28.62
CA GLN A 310 -32.32 5.70 27.41
C GLN A 310 -32.34 7.17 26.99
N GLY A 311 -32.53 8.09 27.95
CA GLY A 311 -32.49 9.51 27.67
C GLY A 311 -31.11 9.99 27.22
N TRP A 312 -30.05 9.43 27.85
CA TRP A 312 -28.67 9.69 27.46
C TRP A 312 -28.35 9.23 26.01
N LYS A 313 -28.78 8.01 25.63
CA LYS A 313 -28.62 7.52 24.26
C LYS A 313 -29.32 8.42 23.22
N GLN A 314 -30.50 8.94 23.52
CA GLN A 314 -31.20 9.85 22.64
C GLN A 314 -30.48 11.19 22.51
N LEU A 315 -29.98 11.74 23.62
CA LEU A 315 -29.19 12.96 23.63
C LEU A 315 -27.92 12.81 22.80
N LEU A 316 -27.16 11.71 23.00
CA LEU A 316 -25.96 11.44 22.21
C LEU A 316 -26.26 11.29 20.72
N ALA A 317 -27.33 10.59 20.35
CA ALA A 317 -27.74 10.46 18.94
C ALA A 317 -28.02 11.85 18.31
N SER A 318 -28.73 12.72 19.05
CA SER A 318 -29.00 14.09 18.61
C SER A 318 -27.73 14.95 18.51
N PHE A 319 -26.81 14.79 19.46
CA PHE A 319 -25.53 15.47 19.43
C PHE A 319 -24.66 15.03 18.26
N TYR A 320 -24.55 13.71 17.98
CA TYR A 320 -23.78 13.24 16.84
C TYR A 320 -24.38 13.65 15.50
N ALA A 321 -25.71 13.65 15.37
CA ALA A 321 -26.39 14.14 14.16
C ALA A 321 -26.09 15.63 13.91
N LEU A 322 -26.10 16.45 14.96
CA LEU A 322 -25.72 17.86 14.92
C LEU A 322 -24.25 18.03 14.53
N ALA A 323 -23.35 17.24 15.14
CA ALA A 323 -21.92 17.29 14.87
C ALA A 323 -21.62 16.91 13.41
N ASP A 324 -22.24 15.83 12.90
CA ASP A 324 -22.10 15.38 11.52
C ASP A 324 -22.60 16.44 10.51
N ASP A 325 -23.68 17.17 10.83
CA ASP A 325 -24.15 18.29 10.00
C ASP A 325 -23.12 19.43 9.94
N LYS A 326 -22.56 19.82 11.09
CA LYS A 326 -21.55 20.89 11.15
C LYS A 326 -20.24 20.46 10.49
N LEU A 327 -19.77 19.22 10.71
CA LEU A 327 -18.58 18.70 10.05
C LEU A 327 -18.72 18.74 8.54
N ARG A 328 -19.84 18.27 7.98
CA ARG A 328 -20.10 18.37 6.52
C ARG A 328 -20.09 19.80 6.01
N HIS A 329 -20.75 20.72 6.72
CA HIS A 329 -20.82 22.14 6.32
C HIS A 329 -19.42 22.78 6.26
N PHE A 330 -18.56 22.50 7.24
CA PHE A 330 -17.20 23.05 7.33
C PHE A 330 -16.12 22.16 6.72
N ARG A 331 -16.48 21.08 6.00
CA ARG A 331 -15.58 20.12 5.35
C ARG A 331 -14.61 19.44 6.34
N GLY A 332 -15.11 19.15 7.53
CA GLY A 332 -14.38 18.34 8.53
C GLY A 332 -14.63 16.85 8.32
N ARG A 333 -13.63 16.05 8.60
CA ARG A 333 -13.71 14.60 8.59
C ARG A 333 -13.77 14.09 10.03
N LYS A 334 -14.83 13.37 10.38
CA LYS A 334 -14.95 12.69 11.67
C LYS A 334 -13.97 11.51 11.68
N LEU A 335 -13.13 11.41 12.70
CA LEU A 335 -12.13 10.35 12.84
C LEU A 335 -12.54 9.32 13.89
N ASP A 336 -13.06 9.80 15.04
CA ASP A 336 -13.45 8.92 16.13
C ASP A 336 -14.54 9.56 17.01
N THR A 337 -15.23 8.71 17.78
CA THR A 337 -16.17 9.10 18.83
C THR A 337 -15.91 8.23 20.06
N ALA A 338 -15.60 8.84 21.19
CA ALA A 338 -15.37 8.13 22.46
C ALA A 338 -16.39 8.61 23.50
N GLY A 339 -17.42 7.80 23.76
CA GLY A 339 -18.45 8.12 24.75
C GLY A 339 -19.27 9.37 24.37
N ASP A 340 -18.99 10.50 24.98
CA ASP A 340 -19.60 11.82 24.73
C ASP A 340 -18.67 12.76 23.95
N GLY A 341 -17.51 12.28 23.56
CA GLY A 341 -16.49 13.02 22.82
C GLY A 341 -16.52 12.79 21.32
N LEU A 342 -16.00 13.75 20.57
CA LEU A 342 -15.80 13.71 19.12
C LEU A 342 -14.38 14.15 18.79
N PHE A 343 -13.75 13.43 17.90
CA PHE A 343 -12.46 13.75 17.28
C PHE A 343 -12.61 13.91 15.77
N ALA A 344 -12.20 15.08 15.22
CA ALA A 344 -12.31 15.38 13.81
C ALA A 344 -11.05 16.08 13.27
N ALA A 345 -10.78 15.92 11.98
CA ALA A 345 -9.70 16.56 11.25
C ALA A 345 -10.22 17.50 10.17
N PHE A 346 -9.41 18.53 9.85
CA PHE A 346 -9.70 19.54 8.84
C PHE A 346 -8.46 19.89 8.03
N ASP A 347 -8.66 20.24 6.79
CA ASP A 347 -7.63 20.74 5.87
C ASP A 347 -7.25 22.22 6.12
N GLY A 348 -7.93 22.91 7.07
CA GLY A 348 -7.65 24.30 7.40
C GLY A 348 -8.15 24.73 8.76
N PRO A 349 -7.32 25.47 9.54
CA PRO A 349 -7.63 25.84 10.92
C PRO A 349 -8.84 26.79 11.06
N ALA A 350 -9.05 27.72 10.13
CA ALA A 350 -10.20 28.60 10.20
C ALA A 350 -11.55 27.85 10.09
N ARG A 351 -11.59 26.78 9.29
CA ARG A 351 -12.77 25.90 9.18
C ARG A 351 -13.04 25.16 10.47
N ALA A 352 -11.99 24.62 11.08
CA ALA A 352 -12.06 23.90 12.35
C ALA A 352 -12.60 24.81 13.47
N VAL A 353 -12.07 26.03 13.61
CA VAL A 353 -12.52 26.99 14.61
C VAL A 353 -13.99 27.36 14.40
N ARG A 354 -14.39 27.72 13.18
CA ARG A 354 -15.79 28.03 12.87
C ARG A 354 -16.73 26.85 13.10
N CYS A 355 -16.29 25.64 12.79
CA CYS A 355 -17.03 24.43 13.10
C CYS A 355 -17.25 24.28 14.61
N GLY A 356 -16.17 24.39 15.41
CA GLY A 356 -16.23 24.32 16.88
C GLY A 356 -17.20 25.37 17.46
N VAL A 357 -17.13 26.61 17.02
CA VAL A 357 -18.06 27.70 17.46
C VAL A 357 -19.50 27.37 17.09
N ALA A 358 -19.73 26.91 15.86
CA ALA A 358 -21.07 26.53 15.39
C ALA A 358 -21.65 25.35 16.17
N MET A 359 -20.79 24.35 16.49
CA MET A 359 -21.18 23.20 17.31
C MET A 359 -21.52 23.63 18.74
N ALA A 360 -20.67 24.42 19.38
CA ALA A 360 -20.89 24.90 20.76
C ALA A 360 -22.19 25.70 20.90
N ARG A 361 -22.50 26.53 19.90
CA ARG A 361 -23.79 27.27 19.85
C ARG A 361 -25.00 26.35 19.65
N ALA A 362 -24.90 25.46 18.66
CA ALA A 362 -26.04 24.61 18.33
C ALA A 362 -26.36 23.57 19.43
N ALA A 363 -25.36 23.12 20.17
CA ALA A 363 -25.55 22.19 21.30
C ALA A 363 -26.40 22.79 22.43
N GLN A 364 -26.44 24.11 22.58
CA GLN A 364 -27.32 24.78 23.55
C GLN A 364 -28.80 24.45 23.35
N ALA A 365 -29.23 24.27 22.09
CA ALA A 365 -30.59 23.85 21.78
C ALA A 365 -30.92 22.41 22.27
N LEU A 366 -29.92 21.60 22.49
CA LEU A 366 -30.03 20.28 23.08
C LEU A 366 -29.92 20.30 24.63
N GLY A 367 -29.81 21.49 25.22
CA GLY A 367 -29.64 21.71 26.66
C GLY A 367 -28.26 21.32 27.19
N VAL A 368 -27.23 21.19 26.32
CA VAL A 368 -25.87 20.86 26.73
C VAL A 368 -24.87 21.93 26.32
N GLN A 369 -23.76 21.96 27.05
CA GLN A 369 -22.61 22.79 26.73
C GLN A 369 -21.46 21.90 26.29
N LEU A 370 -20.68 22.37 25.31
CA LEU A 370 -19.51 21.67 24.81
C LEU A 370 -18.23 22.35 25.32
N ARG A 371 -17.18 21.56 25.50
CA ARG A 371 -15.79 22.01 25.51
C ARG A 371 -15.19 21.68 24.18
N VAL A 372 -14.52 22.64 23.55
CA VAL A 372 -13.92 22.43 22.24
C VAL A 372 -12.46 22.88 22.27
N GLY A 373 -11.57 22.06 21.73
CA GLY A 373 -10.15 22.38 21.53
C GLY A 373 -9.74 22.18 20.10
N VAL A 374 -9.00 23.15 19.54
CA VAL A 374 -8.48 23.09 18.19
C VAL A 374 -6.97 23.29 18.19
N HIS A 375 -6.25 22.40 17.51
CA HIS A 375 -4.81 22.49 17.33
C HIS A 375 -4.43 22.15 15.88
N THR A 376 -3.35 22.74 15.39
CA THR A 376 -2.74 22.37 14.09
C THR A 376 -1.30 21.91 14.33
N GLY A 377 -0.96 20.75 13.84
CA GLY A 377 0.37 20.17 13.97
C GLY A 377 0.56 18.98 13.07
N GLU A 378 1.79 18.47 13.04
CA GLU A 378 2.09 17.22 12.33
C GLU A 378 1.49 16.03 13.10
N CYS A 379 0.75 15.21 12.38
CA CYS A 379 0.15 13.97 12.86
C CYS A 379 0.68 12.81 12.02
N GLU A 380 0.85 11.65 12.65
CA GLU A 380 1.18 10.40 11.98
C GLU A 380 -0.11 9.74 11.47
N MET A 381 -0.10 9.32 10.19
CA MET A 381 -1.18 8.55 9.59
C MET A 381 -0.92 7.06 9.77
N GLN A 382 -1.91 6.34 10.31
CA GLN A 382 -1.94 4.88 10.35
C GLN A 382 -3.26 4.41 9.73
N GLY A 383 -3.27 4.23 8.42
CA GLY A 383 -4.50 4.07 7.65
C GLY A 383 -5.38 5.32 7.75
N GLU A 384 -6.61 5.18 8.23
CA GLU A 384 -7.51 6.31 8.46
C GLU A 384 -7.35 7.00 9.84
N LYS A 385 -6.51 6.47 10.74
CA LYS A 385 -6.30 6.99 12.09
C LYS A 385 -5.16 8.01 12.12
N LEU A 386 -5.35 9.06 12.91
CA LEU A 386 -4.31 10.03 13.23
C LEU A 386 -3.76 9.76 14.64
N SER A 387 -2.44 9.82 14.76
CA SER A 387 -1.69 9.68 16.02
C SER A 387 -0.61 10.75 16.15
N GLY A 388 0.13 10.75 17.24
CA GLY A 388 1.22 11.68 17.48
C GLY A 388 0.93 12.75 18.52
N ILE A 389 1.96 13.53 18.84
CA ILE A 389 1.92 14.52 19.93
C ILE A 389 0.87 15.62 19.67
N ALA A 390 0.64 16.00 18.42
CA ALA A 390 -0.35 17.00 18.05
C ALA A 390 -1.77 16.57 18.44
N VAL A 391 -2.10 15.27 18.29
CA VAL A 391 -3.40 14.70 18.69
C VAL A 391 -3.57 14.82 20.21
N HIS A 392 -2.55 14.44 20.98
CA HIS A 392 -2.58 14.58 22.44
C HIS A 392 -2.72 16.05 22.87
N LEU A 393 -2.03 16.95 22.18
CA LEU A 393 -2.11 18.39 22.44
C LEU A 393 -3.52 18.93 22.22
N GLY A 394 -4.13 18.61 21.09
CA GLY A 394 -5.51 19.02 20.80
C GLY A 394 -6.51 18.56 21.86
N ALA A 395 -6.40 17.31 22.32
CA ALA A 395 -7.22 16.77 23.40
C ALA A 395 -7.01 17.53 24.73
N ARG A 396 -5.75 17.89 25.06
CA ARG A 396 -5.45 18.67 26.26
C ARG A 396 -5.95 20.11 26.18
N VAL A 397 -5.90 20.73 25.01
CA VAL A 397 -6.50 22.06 24.79
C VAL A 397 -8.01 22.01 25.02
N ALA A 398 -8.71 21.01 24.50
CA ALA A 398 -10.13 20.81 24.74
C ALA A 398 -10.47 20.63 26.23
N ALA A 399 -9.64 19.85 26.95
CA ALA A 399 -9.88 19.60 28.37
C ALA A 399 -9.75 20.86 29.28
N LEU A 400 -9.05 21.90 28.82
CA LEU A 400 -8.94 23.18 29.52
C LEU A 400 -10.06 24.17 29.18
N ALA A 401 -10.86 23.90 28.16
CA ALA A 401 -11.94 24.80 27.77
C ALA A 401 -13.02 24.87 28.86
N ALA A 402 -13.51 26.07 29.11
CA ALA A 402 -14.68 26.28 29.95
C ALA A 402 -15.97 25.82 29.22
N PRO A 403 -17.07 25.59 29.94
CA PRO A 403 -18.35 25.24 29.30
C PRO A 403 -18.78 26.26 28.23
N GLY A 404 -19.04 25.79 27.02
CA GLY A 404 -19.40 26.62 25.86
C GLY A 404 -18.22 27.27 25.14
N GLN A 405 -16.98 27.05 25.59
CA GLN A 405 -15.78 27.71 25.07
C GLN A 405 -15.09 26.87 23.98
N VAL A 406 -14.51 27.57 22.99
CA VAL A 406 -13.64 27.01 21.96
C VAL A 406 -12.22 27.54 22.21
N LEU A 407 -11.32 26.67 22.61
CA LEU A 407 -9.90 27.01 22.80
C LEU A 407 -9.07 26.62 21.57
N VAL A 408 -8.08 27.44 21.29
CA VAL A 408 -7.12 27.20 20.22
C VAL A 408 -5.69 27.38 20.72
N SER A 409 -4.76 26.67 20.15
CA SER A 409 -3.32 26.89 20.37
C SER A 409 -2.82 28.12 19.62
N SER A 410 -1.68 28.67 20.01
CA SER A 410 -1.01 29.76 19.30
C SER A 410 -0.75 29.44 17.82
N THR A 411 -0.46 28.19 17.49
CA THR A 411 -0.30 27.74 16.10
C THR A 411 -1.57 28.03 15.29
N VAL A 412 -2.73 27.63 15.79
CA VAL A 412 -4.02 27.90 15.11
C VAL A 412 -4.26 29.40 14.97
N LYS A 413 -4.10 30.14 16.07
CA LYS A 413 -4.31 31.62 16.07
C LYS A 413 -3.44 32.32 15.03
N ASN A 414 -2.17 31.89 14.88
CA ASN A 414 -1.25 32.49 13.92
C ASN A 414 -1.58 32.13 12.46
N LEU A 415 -2.04 30.89 12.21
CA LEU A 415 -2.41 30.42 10.87
C LEU A 415 -3.72 31.01 10.35
N VAL A 416 -4.58 31.54 11.23
CA VAL A 416 -5.90 32.10 10.83
C VAL A 416 -5.90 33.63 10.69
N VAL A 417 -4.74 34.26 10.67
CA VAL A 417 -4.62 35.70 10.44
C VAL A 417 -5.29 36.08 9.12
N GLY A 418 -6.12 37.10 9.14
CA GLY A 418 -6.89 37.55 7.98
C GLY A 418 -8.24 36.80 7.75
N SER A 419 -8.55 35.79 8.57
CA SER A 419 -9.82 35.04 8.46
C SER A 419 -11.05 35.73 9.05
N GLY A 420 -10.90 36.86 9.76
CA GLY A 420 -11.96 37.54 10.50
C GLY A 420 -12.33 36.88 11.84
N LEU A 421 -11.58 35.88 12.26
CA LEU A 421 -11.72 35.27 13.61
C LEU A 421 -11.04 36.15 14.66
N GLU A 422 -11.70 36.36 15.78
CA GLU A 422 -11.19 37.13 16.91
C GLU A 422 -10.92 36.17 18.11
N PHE A 423 -9.92 36.53 18.91
CA PHE A 423 -9.45 35.66 20.00
C PHE A 423 -9.13 36.50 21.25
N GLU A 424 -9.55 35.98 22.39
CA GLU A 424 -9.13 36.45 23.70
C GLU A 424 -7.88 35.70 24.14
N ASP A 425 -6.86 36.40 24.61
CA ASP A 425 -5.61 35.80 25.09
C ASP A 425 -5.81 35.26 26.51
N LEU A 426 -5.56 33.98 26.71
CA LEU A 426 -5.67 33.33 28.02
C LEU A 426 -4.30 33.05 28.65
N GLY A 427 -3.21 33.46 27.98
CA GLY A 427 -1.86 33.27 28.50
C GLY A 427 -1.29 31.88 28.28
N ARG A 428 -0.23 31.56 29.03
CA ARG A 428 0.49 30.29 28.96
C ARG A 428 -0.03 29.27 29.94
N HIS A 429 -0.17 28.03 29.49
CA HIS A 429 -0.66 26.91 30.28
C HIS A 429 0.24 25.70 30.12
N ALA A 430 0.55 25.00 31.23
CA ALA A 430 1.15 23.68 31.22
C ALA A 430 0.07 22.65 30.88
N LEU A 431 0.31 21.81 29.86
CA LEU A 431 -0.61 20.75 29.45
C LEU A 431 -0.11 19.39 29.99
N LYS A 432 -0.96 18.67 30.70
CA LYS A 432 -0.59 17.40 31.34
C LYS A 432 -0.05 16.40 30.30
N GLY A 433 1.23 16.01 30.45
CA GLY A 433 1.89 15.03 29.58
C GLY A 433 2.38 15.57 28.23
N VAL A 434 2.34 16.89 28.03
CA VAL A 434 2.89 17.56 26.86
C VAL A 434 4.03 18.48 27.31
N PRO A 435 5.23 18.42 26.72
CA PRO A 435 6.35 19.26 27.10
C PRO A 435 6.10 20.75 26.86
N GLY A 436 6.63 21.60 27.75
CA GLY A 436 6.61 23.07 27.64
C GLY A 436 5.28 23.72 28.04
N ASP A 437 5.28 25.07 27.99
CA ASP A 437 4.10 25.90 28.22
C ASP A 437 3.49 26.33 26.88
N TRP A 438 2.20 26.15 26.76
CA TRP A 438 1.45 26.42 25.55
C TRP A 438 0.59 27.67 25.72
N HIS A 439 0.73 28.59 24.78
CA HIS A 439 -0.09 29.82 24.75
C HIS A 439 -1.46 29.49 24.11
N LEU A 440 -2.52 29.73 24.87
CA LEU A 440 -3.88 29.38 24.47
C LEU A 440 -4.74 30.65 24.29
N PHE A 441 -5.71 30.53 23.40
CA PHE A 441 -6.63 31.61 23.07
C PHE A 441 -8.05 31.08 23.02
N ALA A 442 -9.03 31.87 23.48
CA ALA A 442 -10.43 31.55 23.32
C ALA A 442 -10.96 32.22 22.05
N ALA A 443 -11.60 31.47 21.16
CA ALA A 443 -12.28 32.05 20.02
C ALA A 443 -13.50 32.80 20.51
N THR A 444 -13.56 34.09 20.24
CA THR A 444 -14.73 34.93 20.50
C THR A 444 -15.74 34.75 19.36
N ALA A 445 -17.02 34.58 19.69
CA ALA A 445 -18.04 34.40 18.69
C ALA A 445 -18.14 35.67 17.83
N ALA A 446 -17.87 35.56 16.53
CA ALA A 446 -18.23 36.56 15.54
C ALA A 446 -19.76 36.60 15.36
#